data_6f856b05d3ef292a8220d8e8ddf932f1
#
_entry.id   6f856b05d3ef292a8220d8e8ddf932f1
#
_cell.length_a   1.000
_cell.length_b   1.000
_cell.length_c   1.000
_cell.angle_alpha   90.00
_cell.angle_beta   90.00
_cell.angle_gamma   90.00
#
_symmetry.space_group_name_H-M   'P 1'
#
loop_
_entity.id
_entity.type
_entity.pdbx_description
1 polymer ?
#
loop_
_entity_poly.entity_id
_entity_poly.type
_entity_poly.pdbx_seq_one_letter_code
_entity_poly.pdbx_strand_id
1 'polypeptide(L)'
;MIRDIRDAFFHVIKSRIFLLAVAFIIMFAILLQRVFYLQIVKGEEYQDTFSLMTEREVSLTSTRGDIYDRNGNVLAYSEISYSVIIQDNGMYPNNKVKNAKLNQIIYRLIKLIEKNGDQVINDMGIVCENGKFAFTLEGNALLRLKADVYGKTKISDLEAKEELADADEVMEYICEEKYGIKSSYTEKEQEDYGLTISGYTPEEQLKIATIRFSMASNSYKRYVATTVAVNVSEETVAAVLENQDTLQGADIEESSRRVYPDSEYFSSIIGYIGKASQEELD
;
A
#
# COMPACT_ATOMS: atom_id res chain seq x y z
N MET A 1 75.18 -1.00 -17.75
CA MET A 1 74.01 -0.08 -17.63
C MET A 1 72.73 -0.70 -18.20
N ILE A 2 72.62 -1.08 -19.49
CA ILE A 2 71.40 -1.68 -20.06
C ILE A 2 71.14 -3.08 -19.49
N ARG A 3 72.19 -3.91 -19.28
CA ARG A 3 72.08 -5.21 -18.65
C ARG A 3 71.65 -5.14 -17.20
N ASP A 4 72.20 -4.21 -16.45
CA ASP A 4 71.88 -4.04 -15.02
C ASP A 4 70.43 -3.61 -14.81
N ILE A 5 69.90 -2.75 -15.70
CA ILE A 5 68.45 -2.34 -15.68
C ILE A 5 67.56 -3.55 -16.01
N ARG A 6 67.96 -4.40 -16.95
CA ARG A 6 67.19 -5.59 -17.31
C ARG A 6 67.17 -6.62 -16.18
N ASP A 7 68.30 -6.85 -15.51
CA ASP A 7 68.39 -7.81 -14.43
C ASP A 7 67.67 -7.33 -13.17
N ALA A 8 67.70 -6.02 -12.89
CA ALA A 8 66.89 -5.38 -11.84
C ALA A 8 65.39 -5.55 -12.16
N PHE A 9 64.95 -5.34 -13.39
CA PHE A 9 63.56 -5.53 -13.83
C PHE A 9 63.09 -6.96 -13.67
N PHE A 10 63.90 -7.95 -14.02
CA PHE A 10 63.60 -9.37 -13.84
C PHE A 10 63.52 -9.75 -12.34
N HIS A 11 64.32 -9.11 -11.48
CA HIS A 11 64.30 -9.37 -10.05
C HIS A 11 63.04 -8.79 -9.40
N VAL A 12 62.55 -7.63 -9.87
CA VAL A 12 61.26 -7.04 -9.43
C VAL A 12 60.10 -7.93 -9.86
N ILE A 13 60.09 -8.41 -11.11
CA ILE A 13 59.02 -9.28 -11.63
C ILE A 13 58.93 -10.61 -10.87
N LYS A 14 60.05 -11.19 -10.42
CA LYS A 14 60.10 -12.40 -9.64
C LYS A 14 59.82 -12.21 -8.15
N SER A 15 59.64 -10.97 -7.67
CA SER A 15 59.37 -10.70 -6.28
C SER A 15 57.91 -11.04 -5.94
N ARG A 16 57.66 -11.55 -4.74
CA ARG A 16 56.30 -11.81 -4.21
C ARG A 16 55.48 -10.56 -4.14
N ILE A 17 56.12 -9.40 -3.93
CA ILE A 17 55.50 -8.08 -3.87
C ILE A 17 54.93 -7.70 -5.25
N PHE A 18 55.65 -8.02 -6.35
CA PHE A 18 55.16 -7.74 -7.71
C PHE A 18 53.89 -8.53 -8.02
N LEU A 19 53.83 -9.80 -7.63
CA LEU A 19 52.65 -10.64 -7.81
C LEU A 19 51.45 -10.12 -7.05
N LEU A 20 51.67 -9.65 -5.82
CA LEU A 20 50.65 -8.97 -5.01
C LEU A 20 50.18 -7.65 -5.65
N ALA A 21 51.10 -6.82 -6.16
CA ALA A 21 50.77 -5.58 -6.84
C ALA A 21 49.92 -5.81 -8.10
N VAL A 22 50.27 -6.82 -8.91
CA VAL A 22 49.49 -7.20 -10.08
C VAL A 22 48.09 -7.68 -9.71
N ALA A 23 47.97 -8.48 -8.65
CA ALA A 23 46.67 -8.93 -8.15
C ALA A 23 45.79 -7.73 -7.71
N PHE A 24 46.37 -6.75 -7.01
CA PHE A 24 45.68 -5.51 -6.63
C PHE A 24 45.25 -4.68 -7.83
N ILE A 25 46.09 -4.52 -8.84
CA ILE A 25 45.77 -3.79 -10.08
C ILE A 25 44.60 -4.47 -10.81
N ILE A 26 44.59 -5.80 -10.92
CA ILE A 26 43.50 -6.56 -11.55
C ILE A 26 42.21 -6.34 -10.76
N MET A 27 42.25 -6.47 -9.45
CA MET A 27 41.07 -6.28 -8.59
C MET A 27 40.53 -4.84 -8.69
N PHE A 28 41.43 -3.84 -8.72
CA PHE A 28 41.06 -2.45 -8.91
C PHE A 28 40.44 -2.18 -10.28
N ALA A 29 40.98 -2.79 -11.34
CA ALA A 29 40.41 -2.71 -12.70
C ALA A 29 38.98 -3.28 -12.77
N ILE A 30 38.72 -4.41 -12.08
CA ILE A 30 37.38 -5.01 -11.99
C ILE A 30 36.42 -4.04 -11.25
N LEU A 31 36.86 -3.45 -10.16
CA LEU A 31 36.06 -2.46 -9.42
C LEU A 31 35.76 -1.21 -10.26
N LEU A 32 36.75 -0.67 -10.97
CA LEU A 32 36.55 0.47 -11.88
C LEU A 32 35.55 0.13 -12.98
N GLN A 33 35.69 -1.04 -13.60
CA GLN A 33 34.75 -1.51 -14.61
C GLN A 33 33.33 -1.60 -14.03
N ARG A 34 33.18 -2.08 -12.79
CA ARG A 34 31.86 -2.20 -12.15
C ARG A 34 31.26 -0.83 -11.83
N VAL A 35 32.07 0.09 -11.33
CA VAL A 35 31.65 1.48 -11.06
C VAL A 35 31.26 2.17 -12.37
N PHE A 36 32.06 2.05 -13.40
CA PHE A 36 31.74 2.59 -14.73
C PHE A 36 30.41 2.05 -15.25
N TYR A 37 30.22 0.74 -15.18
CA TYR A 37 28.97 0.11 -15.60
C TYR A 37 27.76 0.63 -14.83
N LEU A 38 27.86 0.74 -13.50
CA LEU A 38 26.77 1.23 -12.66
C LEU A 38 26.49 2.72 -12.84
N GLN A 39 27.51 3.54 -13.02
CA GLN A 39 27.34 5.01 -13.09
C GLN A 39 27.05 5.50 -14.51
N ILE A 40 27.68 4.91 -15.53
CA ILE A 40 27.54 5.38 -16.91
C ILE A 40 26.50 4.55 -17.68
N VAL A 41 26.60 3.21 -17.63
CA VAL A 41 25.70 2.36 -18.43
C VAL A 41 24.33 2.24 -17.79
N LYS A 42 24.26 2.13 -16.46
CA LYS A 42 23.01 1.99 -15.70
C LYS A 42 22.58 3.28 -14.97
N GLY A 43 23.36 4.34 -15.08
CA GLY A 43 23.11 5.58 -14.35
C GLY A 43 21.78 6.22 -14.72
N GLU A 44 21.43 6.26 -15.99
CA GLU A 44 20.16 6.79 -16.49
C GLU A 44 18.97 5.96 -15.98
N GLU A 45 19.05 4.65 -16.05
CA GLU A 45 18.03 3.73 -15.54
C GLU A 45 17.81 3.89 -14.01
N TYR A 46 18.88 4.09 -13.25
CA TYR A 46 18.77 4.36 -11.81
C TYR A 46 18.23 5.76 -11.50
N GLN A 47 18.58 6.75 -12.32
CA GLN A 47 18.10 8.12 -12.17
C GLN A 47 16.61 8.19 -12.52
N ASP A 48 16.17 7.53 -13.58
CA ASP A 48 14.75 7.45 -13.95
C ASP A 48 13.94 6.71 -12.88
N THR A 49 14.48 5.60 -12.38
CA THR A 49 13.83 4.87 -11.27
C THR A 49 13.73 5.72 -10.01
N PHE A 50 14.76 6.52 -9.70
CA PHE A 50 14.73 7.43 -8.56
C PHE A 50 13.75 8.60 -8.78
N SER A 51 13.68 9.17 -9.99
CA SER A 51 12.70 10.21 -10.35
C SER A 51 11.28 9.68 -10.22
N LEU A 52 11.01 8.48 -10.74
CA LEU A 52 9.70 7.80 -10.60
C LEU A 52 9.33 7.50 -9.15
N MET A 53 10.30 7.33 -8.26
CA MET A 53 10.07 7.15 -6.82
C MET A 53 9.86 8.48 -6.08
N THR A 54 10.36 9.59 -6.61
CA THR A 54 10.36 10.91 -5.95
C THR A 54 9.29 11.83 -6.52
N GLU A 55 9.01 11.73 -7.82
CA GLU A 55 7.96 12.49 -8.50
C GLU A 55 6.70 11.63 -8.60
N ARG A 56 5.63 12.06 -7.93
CA ARG A 56 4.30 11.47 -8.06
C ARG A 56 3.49 12.30 -9.03
N GLU A 57 3.11 11.73 -10.17
CA GLU A 57 2.03 12.28 -10.98
C GLU A 57 0.72 12.17 -10.20
N VAL A 58 0.21 13.29 -9.76
CA VAL A 58 -1.14 13.38 -9.19
C VAL A 58 -2.08 13.73 -10.33
N SER A 59 -2.86 12.75 -10.78
CA SER A 59 -3.95 12.99 -11.73
C SER A 59 -5.09 13.67 -10.99
N LEU A 60 -5.26 14.97 -11.23
CA LEU A 60 -6.44 15.70 -10.73
C LEU A 60 -7.62 15.38 -11.66
N THR A 61 -8.54 14.58 -11.14
CA THR A 61 -9.78 14.31 -11.87
C THR A 61 -10.66 15.56 -11.85
N SER A 62 -10.96 16.12 -13.00
CA SER A 62 -11.86 17.27 -13.08
C SER A 62 -13.29 16.85 -12.69
N THR A 63 -14.04 17.77 -12.10
CA THR A 63 -15.45 17.57 -11.78
C THR A 63 -16.29 17.52 -13.05
N ARG A 64 -17.34 16.69 -13.06
CA ARG A 64 -18.30 16.69 -14.18
C ARG A 64 -19.16 17.93 -14.14
N GLY A 65 -19.49 18.46 -15.32
CA GLY A 65 -20.41 19.60 -15.48
C GLY A 65 -21.82 19.28 -14.96
N ASP A 66 -22.53 20.32 -14.56
CA ASP A 66 -23.89 20.20 -14.08
C ASP A 66 -24.87 19.96 -15.24
N ILE A 67 -25.97 19.27 -14.93
CA ILE A 67 -27.05 18.99 -15.88
C ILE A 67 -28.27 19.80 -15.44
N TYR A 68 -28.82 20.56 -16.36
CA TYR A 68 -30.01 21.40 -16.13
C TYR A 68 -31.17 20.96 -17.05
N ASP A 69 -32.39 21.23 -16.59
CA ASP A 69 -33.54 21.15 -17.45
C ASP A 69 -33.63 22.41 -18.36
N ARG A 70 -34.63 22.43 -19.27
CA ARG A 70 -34.86 23.58 -20.16
C ARG A 70 -35.22 24.90 -19.46
N ASN A 71 -35.60 24.83 -18.17
CA ASN A 71 -35.97 25.97 -17.37
C ASN A 71 -34.80 26.44 -16.47
N GLY A 72 -33.67 25.73 -16.50
CA GLY A 72 -32.51 26.03 -15.68
C GLY A 72 -32.52 25.37 -14.29
N ASN A 73 -33.45 24.44 -14.00
CA ASN A 73 -33.41 23.70 -12.75
C ASN A 73 -32.31 22.63 -12.80
N VAL A 74 -31.58 22.48 -11.71
CA VAL A 74 -30.48 21.54 -11.62
C VAL A 74 -31.01 20.11 -11.48
N LEU A 75 -30.66 19.24 -12.42
CA LEU A 75 -30.99 17.80 -12.40
C LEU A 75 -29.87 16.95 -11.83
N ALA A 76 -28.62 17.36 -12.04
CA ALA A 76 -27.45 16.73 -11.44
C ALA A 76 -26.30 17.73 -11.33
N TYR A 77 -25.59 17.70 -10.20
CA TYR A 77 -24.41 18.54 -9.96
C TYR A 77 -23.35 17.76 -9.18
N SER A 78 -22.15 18.30 -9.11
CA SER A 78 -21.03 17.69 -8.40
C SER A 78 -20.70 18.51 -7.17
N GLU A 79 -20.66 17.83 -6.01
CA GLU A 79 -20.18 18.40 -4.74
C GLU A 79 -18.76 17.94 -4.47
N ILE A 80 -17.98 18.78 -3.80
CA ILE A 80 -16.68 18.38 -3.24
C ILE A 80 -16.93 17.34 -2.16
N SER A 81 -16.15 16.29 -2.19
CA SER A 81 -16.15 15.19 -1.22
C SER A 81 -14.73 14.90 -0.80
N TYR A 82 -14.53 14.59 0.45
CA TYR A 82 -13.23 14.23 1.00
C TYR A 82 -13.18 12.76 1.33
N SER A 83 -12.05 12.15 1.03
CA SER A 83 -11.73 10.76 1.37
C SER A 83 -10.50 10.72 2.24
N VAL A 84 -10.52 9.87 3.25
CA VAL A 84 -9.33 9.57 4.06
C VAL A 84 -8.55 8.47 3.37
N ILE A 85 -7.27 8.71 3.13
CA ILE A 85 -6.35 7.76 2.50
C ILE A 85 -5.20 7.44 3.43
N ILE A 86 -4.58 6.26 3.24
CA ILE A 86 -3.37 5.85 3.95
C ILE A 86 -2.33 5.27 2.98
N GLN A 87 -1.06 5.55 3.24
CA GLN A 87 0.08 5.03 2.49
C GLN A 87 1.11 4.44 3.44
N ASP A 88 1.79 3.39 3.00
CA ASP A 88 2.96 2.85 3.71
C ASP A 88 4.23 3.59 3.26
N ASN A 89 4.50 4.74 3.85
CA ASN A 89 5.69 5.55 3.59
C ASN A 89 6.77 5.41 4.68
N GLY A 90 6.58 4.50 5.65
CA GLY A 90 7.49 4.30 6.77
C GLY A 90 8.74 3.49 6.39
N MET A 91 9.85 3.77 7.10
CA MET A 91 11.02 2.90 7.12
C MET A 91 10.99 2.06 8.39
N TYR A 92 11.05 0.74 8.22
CA TYR A 92 10.96 -0.22 9.33
C TYR A 92 12.15 -1.16 9.31
N PRO A 93 12.75 -1.48 10.46
CA PRO A 93 13.90 -2.39 10.55
C PRO A 93 13.55 -3.84 10.18
N ASN A 94 12.30 -4.26 10.41
CA ASN A 94 11.79 -5.58 10.06
C ASN A 94 10.27 -5.60 9.94
N ASN A 95 9.71 -6.71 9.44
CA ASN A 95 8.28 -6.87 9.25
C ASN A 95 7.47 -6.86 10.55
N LYS A 96 8.02 -7.34 11.67
CA LYS A 96 7.34 -7.31 12.98
C LYS A 96 7.07 -5.89 13.42
N VAL A 97 8.08 -5.01 13.34
CA VAL A 97 7.96 -3.58 13.66
C VAL A 97 7.02 -2.87 12.68
N LYS A 98 7.15 -3.18 11.39
CA LYS A 98 6.24 -2.67 10.35
C LYS A 98 4.79 -2.98 10.69
N ASN A 99 4.47 -4.25 10.95
CA ASN A 99 3.11 -4.67 11.27
C ASN A 99 2.60 -4.00 12.53
N ALA A 100 3.40 -3.96 13.61
CA ALA A 100 3.04 -3.31 14.85
C ALA A 100 2.66 -1.84 14.66
N LYS A 101 3.54 -1.07 14.02
CA LYS A 101 3.33 0.37 13.79
C LYS A 101 2.16 0.66 12.86
N LEU A 102 2.07 -0.03 11.72
CA LEU A 102 0.97 0.17 10.79
C LEU A 102 -0.38 -0.19 11.40
N ASN A 103 -0.48 -1.32 12.11
CA ASN A 103 -1.73 -1.70 12.77
C ASN A 103 -2.16 -0.65 13.80
N GLN A 104 -1.21 -0.08 14.56
CA GLN A 104 -1.51 0.97 15.53
C GLN A 104 -1.95 2.29 14.87
N ILE A 105 -1.29 2.71 13.77
CA ILE A 105 -1.67 3.89 13.01
C ILE A 105 -3.08 3.71 12.44
N ILE A 106 -3.34 2.58 11.79
CA ILE A 106 -4.65 2.25 11.23
C ILE A 106 -5.73 2.24 12.31
N TYR A 107 -5.45 1.63 13.45
CA TYR A 107 -6.40 1.63 14.57
C TYR A 107 -6.74 3.03 15.07
N ARG A 108 -5.73 3.90 15.26
CA ARG A 108 -5.96 5.30 15.68
C ARG A 108 -6.77 6.04 14.63
N LEU A 109 -6.47 5.83 13.35
CA LEU A 109 -7.21 6.44 12.25
C LEU A 109 -8.67 6.00 12.24
N ILE A 110 -8.95 4.69 12.38
CA ILE A 110 -10.30 4.15 12.49
C ILE A 110 -11.05 4.82 13.65
N LYS A 111 -10.45 4.88 14.85
CA LYS A 111 -11.08 5.48 16.03
C LYS A 111 -11.37 6.97 15.86
N LEU A 112 -10.50 7.68 15.16
CA LEU A 112 -10.70 9.09 14.86
C LEU A 112 -11.88 9.31 13.91
N ILE A 113 -11.96 8.53 12.83
CA ILE A 113 -13.05 8.56 11.85
C ILE A 113 -14.38 8.23 12.53
N GLU A 114 -14.45 7.15 13.30
CA GLU A 114 -15.66 6.70 13.99
C GLU A 114 -16.12 7.68 15.07
N LYS A 115 -15.18 8.32 15.78
CA LYS A 115 -15.50 9.35 16.81
C LYS A 115 -16.25 10.54 16.22
N ASN A 116 -15.96 10.88 14.96
CA ASN A 116 -16.63 11.98 14.26
C ASN A 116 -17.91 11.54 13.54
N GLY A 117 -18.31 10.26 13.67
CA GLY A 117 -19.55 9.73 13.11
C GLY A 117 -19.44 9.20 11.67
N ASP A 118 -18.24 9.23 11.08
CA ASP A 118 -17.98 8.69 9.77
C ASP A 118 -17.69 7.18 9.83
N GLN A 119 -17.74 6.50 8.67
CA GLN A 119 -17.58 5.06 8.58
C GLN A 119 -16.38 4.68 7.73
N VAL A 120 -15.70 3.63 8.17
CA VAL A 120 -14.60 3.00 7.43
C VAL A 120 -15.14 2.03 6.38
N ILE A 121 -14.52 1.98 5.22
CA ILE A 121 -14.87 1.04 4.16
C ILE A 121 -14.63 -0.41 4.63
N ASN A 122 -15.62 -1.28 4.41
CA ASN A 122 -15.48 -2.71 4.56
C ASN A 122 -15.88 -3.41 3.26
N ASP A 123 -14.92 -3.59 2.38
CA ASP A 123 -15.06 -4.22 1.06
C ASP A 123 -14.38 -5.60 0.98
N MET A 124 -13.87 -6.11 2.10
CA MET A 124 -13.17 -7.39 2.14
C MET A 124 -14.08 -8.60 1.92
N GLY A 125 -15.41 -8.45 2.05
CA GLY A 125 -16.34 -9.57 1.93
C GLY A 125 -16.41 -10.49 3.16
N ILE A 126 -15.99 -9.97 4.32
CA ILE A 126 -16.12 -10.59 5.65
C ILE A 126 -16.84 -9.62 6.56
N VAL A 127 -17.73 -10.12 7.39
CA VAL A 127 -18.43 -9.36 8.44
C VAL A 127 -18.18 -10.00 9.80
N CYS A 128 -18.33 -9.20 10.85
CA CYS A 128 -18.24 -9.66 12.24
C CYS A 128 -19.62 -9.55 12.90
N GLU A 129 -20.20 -10.66 13.30
CA GLU A 129 -21.47 -10.72 13.99
C GLU A 129 -21.30 -11.44 15.32
N ASN A 130 -21.60 -10.76 16.41
CA ASN A 130 -21.48 -11.31 17.77
C ASN A 130 -20.08 -11.88 18.08
N GLY A 131 -19.02 -11.27 17.53
CA GLY A 131 -17.64 -11.70 17.74
C GLY A 131 -17.19 -12.89 16.89
N LYS A 132 -18.02 -13.38 15.96
CA LYS A 132 -17.67 -14.39 14.96
C LYS A 132 -17.62 -13.79 13.57
N PHE A 133 -16.75 -14.32 12.74
CA PHE A 133 -16.63 -13.87 11.36
C PHE A 133 -17.49 -14.73 10.42
N ALA A 134 -18.06 -14.07 9.41
CA ALA A 134 -18.83 -14.72 8.37
C ALA A 134 -18.49 -14.13 7.00
N PHE A 135 -18.47 -14.97 5.95
CA PHE A 135 -18.34 -14.50 4.59
C PHE A 135 -19.64 -13.90 4.08
N THR A 136 -19.54 -12.80 3.35
CA THR A 136 -20.64 -12.22 2.56
C THR A 136 -20.55 -12.59 1.08
N LEU A 137 -19.46 -13.27 0.68
CA LEU A 137 -19.18 -13.72 -0.67
C LEU A 137 -19.44 -15.22 -0.81
N GLU A 138 -19.82 -15.64 -2.02
CA GLU A 138 -20.06 -17.04 -2.34
C GLU A 138 -19.38 -17.45 -3.66
N GLY A 139 -19.24 -18.75 -3.89
CA GLY A 139 -18.72 -19.32 -5.14
C GLY A 139 -17.33 -18.82 -5.51
N ASN A 140 -17.14 -18.45 -6.78
CA ASN A 140 -15.84 -18.02 -7.30
C ASN A 140 -15.31 -16.74 -6.64
N ALA A 141 -16.20 -15.83 -6.20
CA ALA A 141 -15.77 -14.61 -5.52
C ALA A 141 -15.13 -14.92 -4.15
N LEU A 142 -15.70 -15.86 -3.40
CA LEU A 142 -15.14 -16.34 -2.15
C LEU A 142 -13.80 -17.06 -2.37
N LEU A 143 -13.72 -17.93 -3.37
CA LEU A 143 -12.46 -18.62 -3.71
C LEU A 143 -11.37 -17.62 -4.13
N ARG A 144 -11.74 -16.56 -4.85
CA ARG A 144 -10.80 -15.51 -5.22
C ARG A 144 -10.30 -14.76 -3.99
N LEU A 145 -11.19 -14.37 -3.06
CA LEU A 145 -10.80 -13.76 -1.80
C LEU A 145 -9.79 -14.65 -1.05
N LYS A 146 -10.09 -15.96 -0.91
CA LYS A 146 -9.17 -16.90 -0.24
C LYS A 146 -7.82 -16.98 -0.95
N ALA A 147 -7.81 -17.06 -2.29
CA ALA A 147 -6.57 -17.05 -3.07
C ALA A 147 -5.73 -15.79 -2.80
N ASP A 148 -6.35 -14.62 -2.78
CA ASP A 148 -5.68 -13.35 -2.48
C ASP A 148 -5.18 -13.28 -1.04
N VAL A 149 -5.95 -13.81 -0.08
CA VAL A 149 -5.53 -13.90 1.32
C VAL A 149 -4.31 -14.79 1.47
N TYR A 150 -4.30 -15.97 0.88
CA TYR A 150 -3.17 -16.91 0.95
C TYR A 150 -2.05 -16.61 -0.06
N GLY A 151 -2.16 -15.52 -0.83
CA GLY A 151 -1.12 -15.08 -1.77
C GLY A 151 -0.98 -15.97 -3.01
N LYS A 152 -2.05 -16.67 -3.39
CA LYS A 152 -2.08 -17.53 -4.58
C LYS A 152 -2.46 -16.71 -5.82
N THR A 153 -1.77 -16.95 -6.93
CA THR A 153 -2.04 -16.23 -8.19
C THR A 153 -3.36 -16.66 -8.83
N LYS A 154 -3.71 -17.95 -8.75
CA LYS A 154 -4.92 -18.53 -9.31
C LYS A 154 -5.73 -19.24 -8.24
N ILE A 155 -7.04 -19.32 -8.44
CA ILE A 155 -7.94 -20.10 -7.57
C ILE A 155 -7.53 -21.58 -7.55
N SER A 156 -7.05 -22.12 -8.69
CA SER A 156 -6.59 -23.50 -8.80
C SER A 156 -5.36 -23.84 -7.97
N ASP A 157 -4.65 -22.83 -7.45
CA ASP A 157 -3.44 -23.01 -6.68
C ASP A 157 -3.73 -23.10 -5.15
N LEU A 158 -5.01 -22.96 -4.76
CA LEU A 158 -5.44 -23.14 -3.38
C LEU A 158 -5.26 -24.60 -2.95
N GLU A 159 -4.72 -24.77 -1.76
CA GLU A 159 -4.69 -26.08 -1.10
C GLU A 159 -6.08 -26.46 -0.58
N ALA A 160 -6.37 -27.75 -0.46
CA ALA A 160 -7.67 -28.21 0.02
C ALA A 160 -8.05 -27.63 1.40
N LYS A 161 -7.07 -27.42 2.29
CA LYS A 161 -7.29 -26.78 3.59
C LYS A 161 -7.66 -25.31 3.44
N GLU A 162 -6.99 -24.58 2.54
CA GLU A 162 -7.23 -23.16 2.27
C GLU A 162 -8.60 -22.94 1.60
N GLU A 163 -9.00 -23.85 0.70
CA GLU A 163 -10.27 -23.81 0.04
C GLU A 163 -11.44 -24.05 1.00
N LEU A 164 -11.29 -25.00 1.94
CA LEU A 164 -12.32 -25.36 2.92
C LEU A 164 -12.36 -24.46 4.15
N ALA A 165 -11.33 -23.62 4.37
CA ALA A 165 -11.22 -22.76 5.54
C ALA A 165 -12.48 -21.90 5.73
N ASP A 166 -12.99 -21.84 6.95
CA ASP A 166 -14.11 -20.95 7.31
C ASP A 166 -13.64 -19.49 7.52
N ALA A 167 -14.57 -18.59 7.83
CA ALA A 167 -14.25 -17.17 7.98
C ALA A 167 -13.39 -16.89 9.23
N ASP A 168 -13.58 -17.67 10.30
CA ASP A 168 -12.80 -17.54 11.52
C ASP A 168 -11.35 -17.98 11.27
N GLU A 169 -11.14 -19.10 10.57
CA GLU A 169 -9.80 -19.61 10.18
C GLU A 169 -9.06 -18.65 9.24
N VAL A 170 -9.77 -18.08 8.26
CA VAL A 170 -9.21 -17.07 7.35
C VAL A 170 -8.81 -15.81 8.10
N MET A 171 -9.66 -15.34 9.02
CA MET A 171 -9.33 -14.16 9.83
C MET A 171 -8.20 -14.44 10.84
N GLU A 172 -8.10 -15.65 11.39
CA GLU A 172 -7.00 -16.05 12.24
C GLU A 172 -5.68 -16.00 11.48
N TYR A 173 -5.63 -16.58 10.26
CA TYR A 173 -4.44 -16.49 9.39
C TYR A 173 -4.05 -15.03 9.09
N ILE A 174 -5.01 -14.18 8.74
CA ILE A 174 -4.78 -12.75 8.47
C ILE A 174 -4.21 -12.05 9.68
N CYS A 175 -4.82 -12.29 10.85
CA CYS A 175 -4.48 -11.58 12.09
C CYS A 175 -3.17 -12.05 12.72
N GLU A 176 -2.83 -13.33 12.61
CA GLU A 176 -1.64 -13.88 13.23
C GLU A 176 -0.45 -13.93 12.28
N GLU A 177 -0.62 -14.61 11.14
CA GLU A 177 0.48 -14.90 10.22
C GLU A 177 0.77 -13.73 9.27
N LYS A 178 -0.27 -13.19 8.63
CA LYS A 178 -0.08 -12.23 7.53
C LYS A 178 0.25 -10.82 8.04
N TYR A 179 -0.53 -10.29 8.96
CA TYR A 179 -0.40 -8.89 9.41
C TYR A 179 -0.08 -8.71 10.88
N GLY A 180 0.00 -9.78 11.67
CA GLY A 180 0.40 -9.72 13.08
C GLY A 180 -0.50 -8.82 13.94
N ILE A 181 -1.82 -8.76 13.64
CA ILE A 181 -2.79 -7.93 14.37
C ILE A 181 -2.97 -8.44 15.80
N LYS A 182 -2.98 -9.78 15.97
CA LYS A 182 -3.05 -10.45 17.27
C LYS A 182 -1.68 -10.65 17.95
N SER A 183 -0.59 -10.16 17.35
CA SER A 183 0.74 -10.34 17.93
C SER A 183 0.84 -9.69 19.30
N SER A 184 1.41 -10.41 20.25
CA SER A 184 1.77 -9.87 21.55
C SER A 184 3.19 -9.28 21.51
N TYR A 185 3.38 -8.19 22.22
CA TYR A 185 4.64 -7.49 22.35
C TYR A 185 5.03 -7.42 23.82
N THR A 186 6.29 -7.65 24.13
CA THR A 186 6.84 -7.45 25.47
C THR A 186 6.85 -5.98 25.84
N GLU A 187 6.87 -5.63 27.14
CA GLU A 187 6.93 -4.23 27.59
C GLU A 187 8.08 -3.46 26.95
N LYS A 188 9.26 -4.11 26.82
CA LYS A 188 10.41 -3.52 26.16
C LYS A 188 10.16 -3.27 24.67
N GLU A 189 9.55 -4.22 23.95
CA GLU A 189 9.20 -4.02 22.53
C GLU A 189 8.13 -2.93 22.36
N GLN A 190 7.20 -2.83 23.30
CA GLN A 190 6.19 -1.75 23.27
C GLN A 190 6.86 -0.39 23.44
N GLU A 191 7.79 -0.25 24.37
CA GLU A 191 8.58 0.98 24.58
C GLU A 191 9.46 1.29 23.36
N ASP A 192 10.26 0.31 22.89
CA ASP A 192 11.16 0.47 21.74
C ASP A 192 10.42 0.83 20.44
N TYR A 193 9.22 0.34 20.24
CA TYR A 193 8.41 0.59 19.03
C TYR A 193 7.40 1.72 19.20
N GLY A 194 7.24 2.26 20.41
CA GLY A 194 6.27 3.29 20.73
C GLY A 194 4.82 2.79 20.62
N LEU A 195 4.57 1.52 20.99
CA LEU A 195 3.23 0.93 20.96
C LEU A 195 2.49 1.25 22.22
N THR A 196 1.27 1.76 22.08
CA THR A 196 0.40 2.11 23.20
C THR A 196 -0.84 1.22 23.31
N ILE A 197 -1.02 0.31 22.35
CA ILE A 197 -2.23 -0.50 22.23
C ILE A 197 -1.81 -1.97 22.22
N SER A 198 -2.42 -2.75 23.10
CA SER A 198 -2.28 -4.19 23.18
C SER A 198 -3.66 -4.84 23.14
N GLY A 199 -3.91 -5.60 22.08
CA GLY A 199 -5.18 -6.29 21.87
C GLY A 199 -6.22 -5.44 21.14
N TYR A 200 -6.93 -6.08 20.22
CA TYR A 200 -8.03 -5.49 19.43
C TYR A 200 -9.25 -6.40 19.55
N THR A 201 -10.43 -5.82 19.62
CA THR A 201 -11.69 -6.58 19.55
C THR A 201 -11.84 -7.23 18.16
N PRO A 202 -12.67 -8.28 18.00
CA PRO A 202 -12.89 -8.90 16.68
C PRO A 202 -13.33 -7.90 15.60
N GLU A 203 -14.18 -6.94 15.93
CA GLU A 203 -14.60 -5.89 15.01
C GLU A 203 -13.44 -4.97 14.60
N GLU A 204 -12.58 -4.59 15.54
CA GLU A 204 -11.39 -3.79 15.27
C GLU A 204 -10.37 -4.57 14.45
N GLN A 205 -10.20 -5.87 14.73
CA GLN A 205 -9.37 -6.76 13.96
C GLN A 205 -9.81 -6.81 12.51
N LEU A 206 -11.12 -6.94 12.24
CA LEU A 206 -11.67 -6.95 10.91
C LEU A 206 -11.39 -5.64 10.16
N LYS A 207 -11.65 -4.49 10.79
CA LYS A 207 -11.41 -3.18 10.18
C LYS A 207 -9.93 -2.97 9.83
N ILE A 208 -9.02 -3.32 10.75
CA ILE A 208 -7.58 -3.26 10.49
C ILE A 208 -7.19 -4.22 9.37
N ALA A 209 -7.70 -5.46 9.39
CA ALA A 209 -7.44 -6.47 8.37
C ALA A 209 -7.90 -6.02 6.99
N THR A 210 -9.09 -5.42 6.88
CA THR A 210 -9.64 -4.88 5.62
C THR A 210 -8.71 -3.82 5.02
N ILE A 211 -8.29 -2.83 5.80
CA ILE A 211 -7.39 -1.78 5.32
C ILE A 211 -6.04 -2.37 4.93
N ARG A 212 -5.48 -3.25 5.75
CA ARG A 212 -4.20 -3.94 5.46
C ARG A 212 -4.28 -4.80 4.20
N PHE A 213 -5.41 -5.47 3.98
CA PHE A 213 -5.64 -6.26 2.78
C PHE A 213 -5.73 -5.39 1.53
N SER A 214 -6.45 -4.27 1.59
CA SER A 214 -6.54 -3.30 0.50
C SER A 214 -5.17 -2.67 0.19
N MET A 215 -4.37 -2.33 1.22
CA MET A 215 -2.98 -1.87 1.05
C MET A 215 -2.10 -2.94 0.37
N ALA A 216 -2.28 -4.22 0.70
CA ALA A 216 -1.52 -5.31 0.10
C ALA A 216 -1.92 -5.57 -1.34
N SER A 217 -3.18 -5.40 -1.70
CA SER A 217 -3.66 -5.51 -3.09
C SER A 217 -3.02 -4.46 -4.01
N ASN A 218 -2.64 -3.31 -3.47
CA ASN A 218 -1.90 -2.25 -4.14
C ASN A 218 -0.38 -2.45 -4.09
N SER A 219 0.11 -3.59 -3.61
CA SER A 219 1.52 -3.80 -3.21
C SER A 219 2.56 -3.70 -4.32
N TYR A 220 2.19 -3.84 -5.58
CA TYR A 220 3.07 -3.56 -6.73
C TYR A 220 3.46 -2.08 -6.81
N LYS A 221 2.72 -1.20 -6.12
CA LYS A 221 2.98 0.24 -6.05
C LYS A 221 2.95 0.66 -4.59
N ARG A 222 4.04 0.43 -3.87
CA ARG A 222 4.21 0.73 -2.43
C ARG A 222 3.69 2.11 -2.01
N TYR A 223 3.65 3.05 -2.93
CA TYR A 223 3.25 4.44 -2.71
C TYR A 223 1.85 4.76 -3.24
N VAL A 224 1.05 3.76 -3.62
CA VAL A 224 -0.35 4.01 -3.96
C VAL A 224 -1.14 4.13 -2.67
N ALA A 225 -1.85 5.24 -2.56
CA ALA A 225 -2.75 5.48 -1.45
C ALA A 225 -3.89 4.47 -1.45
N THR A 226 -4.23 4.01 -0.26
CA THR A 226 -5.40 3.16 -0.04
C THR A 226 -6.48 4.00 0.63
N THR A 227 -7.67 4.02 0.05
CA THR A 227 -8.82 4.74 0.62
C THR A 227 -9.35 3.98 1.84
N VAL A 228 -9.48 4.68 2.97
CA VAL A 228 -9.94 4.14 4.25
C VAL A 228 -11.41 4.49 4.50
N ALA A 229 -11.79 5.73 4.17
CA ALA A 229 -13.15 6.22 4.29
C ALA A 229 -13.45 7.20 3.15
N VAL A 230 -14.69 7.22 2.68
CA VAL A 230 -15.15 8.13 1.62
C VAL A 230 -16.24 9.04 2.13
N ASN A 231 -16.36 10.21 1.51
CA ASN A 231 -17.39 11.19 1.84
C ASN A 231 -17.42 11.53 3.34
N VAL A 232 -16.23 11.78 3.89
CA VAL A 232 -16.08 12.11 5.31
C VAL A 232 -16.44 13.56 5.59
N SER A 233 -16.83 13.84 6.84
CA SER A 233 -17.19 15.16 7.34
C SER A 233 -15.96 16.10 7.42
N GLU A 234 -16.22 17.41 7.43
CA GLU A 234 -15.17 18.42 7.62
C GLU A 234 -14.45 18.25 8.96
N GLU A 235 -15.17 17.80 9.98
CA GLU A 235 -14.62 17.49 11.31
C GLU A 235 -13.57 16.37 11.22
N THR A 236 -13.84 15.33 10.44
CA THR A 236 -12.88 14.25 10.22
C THR A 236 -11.69 14.73 9.39
N VAL A 237 -11.90 15.56 8.37
CA VAL A 237 -10.82 16.18 7.59
C VAL A 237 -9.90 16.97 8.54
N ALA A 238 -10.45 17.87 9.33
CA ALA A 238 -9.69 18.68 10.26
C ALA A 238 -8.93 17.81 11.28
N ALA A 239 -9.59 16.80 11.84
CA ALA A 239 -8.99 15.90 12.81
C ALA A 239 -7.84 15.07 12.25
N VAL A 240 -7.95 14.58 11.00
CA VAL A 240 -6.86 13.85 10.34
C VAL A 240 -5.67 14.76 10.10
N LEU A 241 -5.89 15.97 9.56
CA LEU A 241 -4.83 16.94 9.28
C LEU A 241 -4.13 17.42 10.56
N GLU A 242 -4.86 17.62 11.66
CA GLU A 242 -4.29 18.01 12.94
C GLU A 242 -3.43 16.92 13.59
N ASN A 243 -3.73 15.66 13.31
CA ASN A 243 -3.05 14.51 13.90
C ASN A 243 -2.02 13.82 12.96
N GLN A 244 -1.60 14.46 11.88
CA GLN A 244 -0.66 13.87 10.90
C GLN A 244 0.66 13.39 11.52
N ASP A 245 1.15 14.03 12.57
CA ASP A 245 2.37 13.62 13.29
C ASP A 245 2.24 12.21 13.90
N THR A 246 1.05 11.84 14.34
CA THR A 246 0.77 10.53 14.97
C THR A 246 0.16 9.53 13.99
N LEU A 247 -0.38 10.00 12.88
CA LEU A 247 -1.02 9.23 11.81
C LEU A 247 -0.14 9.20 10.55
N GLN A 248 1.13 8.82 10.72
CA GLN A 248 2.09 8.80 9.63
C GLN A 248 1.57 8.02 8.42
N GLY A 249 1.52 8.68 7.26
CA GLY A 249 1.01 8.12 6.02
C GLY A 249 -0.49 8.28 5.78
N ALA A 250 -1.25 8.77 6.77
CA ALA A 250 -2.63 9.17 6.56
C ALA A 250 -2.70 10.57 5.94
N ASP A 251 -3.63 10.76 5.02
CA ASP A 251 -3.84 12.05 4.34
C ASP A 251 -5.29 12.16 3.86
N ILE A 252 -5.64 13.32 3.33
CA ILE A 252 -6.97 13.62 2.77
C ILE A 252 -6.83 13.75 1.26
N GLU A 253 -7.70 13.07 0.54
CA GLU A 253 -7.83 13.20 -0.90
C GLU A 253 -9.16 13.88 -1.24
N GLU A 254 -9.08 14.96 -2.01
CA GLU A 254 -10.26 15.64 -2.53
C GLU A 254 -10.81 14.88 -3.73
N SER A 255 -12.11 14.63 -3.73
CA SER A 255 -12.83 13.96 -4.79
C SER A 255 -14.16 14.69 -5.07
N SER A 256 -14.95 14.21 -5.99
CA SER A 256 -16.26 14.78 -6.25
C SER A 256 -17.36 13.71 -6.19
N ARG A 257 -18.44 14.04 -5.50
CA ARG A 257 -19.63 13.22 -5.45
C ARG A 257 -20.72 13.80 -6.36
N ARG A 258 -21.33 12.95 -7.19
CA ARG A 258 -22.46 13.35 -8.01
C ARG A 258 -23.75 13.33 -7.21
N VAL A 259 -24.48 14.44 -7.21
CA VAL A 259 -25.76 14.59 -6.53
C VAL A 259 -26.87 14.70 -7.56
N TYR A 260 -27.96 14.02 -7.30
CA TYR A 260 -29.17 13.98 -8.15
C TYR A 260 -30.38 14.38 -7.27
N PRO A 261 -30.77 15.66 -7.23
CA PRO A 261 -31.83 16.15 -6.34
C PRO A 261 -33.17 15.41 -6.52
N ASP A 262 -33.53 15.12 -7.76
CA ASP A 262 -34.82 14.50 -8.12
C ASP A 262 -34.62 13.11 -8.77
N SER A 263 -33.72 12.30 -8.21
CA SER A 263 -33.36 10.98 -8.75
C SER A 263 -34.55 10.05 -8.97
N GLU A 264 -35.59 10.11 -8.13
CA GLU A 264 -36.80 9.29 -8.26
C GLU A 264 -37.54 9.55 -9.58
N TYR A 265 -37.53 10.77 -10.09
CA TYR A 265 -38.28 11.16 -11.30
C TYR A 265 -37.45 11.13 -12.58
N PHE A 266 -36.14 11.38 -12.48
CA PHE A 266 -35.30 11.59 -13.66
C PHE A 266 -34.26 10.47 -13.89
N SER A 267 -34.21 9.43 -13.04
CA SER A 267 -33.23 8.36 -13.17
C SER A 267 -33.22 7.66 -14.53
N SER A 268 -34.41 7.46 -15.12
CA SER A 268 -34.55 6.85 -16.44
C SER A 268 -34.09 7.73 -17.62
N ILE A 269 -34.04 9.06 -17.42
CA ILE A 269 -33.65 10.05 -18.45
C ILE A 269 -32.13 10.33 -18.32
N ILE A 270 -31.64 10.52 -17.10
CA ILE A 270 -30.25 10.86 -16.85
C ILE A 270 -29.36 9.61 -16.98
N GLY A 271 -29.94 8.41 -16.72
CA GLY A 271 -29.22 7.14 -16.73
C GLY A 271 -28.25 6.99 -15.56
N TYR A 272 -27.33 6.06 -15.70
CA TYR A 272 -26.26 5.80 -14.73
C TYR A 272 -24.90 5.87 -15.42
N ILE A 273 -23.87 6.07 -14.61
CA ILE A 273 -22.48 6.08 -15.04
C ILE A 273 -21.75 4.88 -14.47
N GLY A 274 -20.99 4.20 -15.33
CA GLY A 274 -20.10 3.10 -14.98
C GLY A 274 -18.71 3.32 -15.57
N LYS A 275 -17.79 2.45 -15.22
CA LYS A 275 -16.52 2.35 -15.95
C LYS A 275 -16.81 1.79 -17.33
N ALA A 276 -16.16 2.33 -18.36
CA ALA A 276 -16.19 1.76 -19.70
C ALA A 276 -15.78 0.29 -19.65
N SER A 277 -16.49 -0.56 -20.38
CA SER A 277 -16.09 -1.96 -20.55
C SER A 277 -14.85 -2.04 -21.45
N GLN A 278 -14.14 -3.19 -21.40
CA GLN A 278 -12.96 -3.39 -22.25
C GLN A 278 -13.34 -3.31 -23.75
N GLU A 279 -14.54 -3.75 -24.10
CA GLU A 279 -15.07 -3.71 -25.47
C GLU A 279 -15.37 -2.28 -25.96
N GLU A 280 -15.57 -1.33 -25.04
CA GLU A 280 -15.80 0.09 -25.36
C GLU A 280 -14.48 0.88 -25.42
N LEU A 281 -13.39 0.31 -24.95
CA LEU A 281 -12.05 0.92 -24.95
C LEU A 281 -11.22 0.52 -26.16
N ASP A 282 -11.56 -0.57 -26.84
CA ASP A 282 -10.95 -1.09 -28.06
C ASP A 282 -11.66 -0.51 -29.32
#